data_b799dddf5911d7f2b86dafbd9dfdb045
#
_entry.id   b799dddf5911d7f2b86dafbd9dfdb045
#
_cell.length_a   1.000
_cell.length_b   1.000
_cell.length_c   1.000
_cell.angle_alpha   90.00
_cell.angle_beta   90.00
_cell.angle_gamma   90.00
#
_symmetry.space_group_name_H-M   'P 1'
#
loop_
_entity.id
_entity.type
_entity.pdbx_description
1 polymer ?
#
loop_
_entity_poly.entity_id
_entity_poly.type
_entity_poly.pdbx_seq_one_letter_code
_entity_poly.pdbx_strand_id
1 'polypeptide(L)'
;MIRSAGSGMSLVPPSTVALSFDDGPDPVWTPRVLDALRRTKARATFFVVAPLALEHPGVVSAISEAGHAVEFHCVNHVRHTHLSRREVEEDTREGLRLLRSLGITPRFWRPPWGVLAPWTEEVAEDFGLGLAPWSIDTRDWRGDSAREMLRNIEPFLGPGEIVLMHDGIGPGALRTGCEETVALVETLVARLRSLGCEPAPLKLPDSPAQVMAILSEGNSGRED
;
A
#
# COMPACT_ATOMS: atom_id res chain seq x y z
N MET A 1 -13.00 -5.61 15.58
CA MET A 1 -11.84 -5.76 16.49
C MET A 1 -11.38 -7.20 16.42
N ILE A 2 -10.41 -7.51 15.54
CA ILE A 2 -9.84 -8.87 15.44
C ILE A 2 -8.44 -8.76 16.00
N ARG A 3 -8.24 -9.28 17.21
CA ARG A 3 -6.91 -9.53 17.77
C ARG A 3 -6.44 -10.87 17.21
N SER A 4 -5.43 -10.85 16.35
CA SER A 4 -4.69 -12.02 15.93
C SER A 4 -3.83 -12.50 17.11
N ALA A 5 -4.30 -13.54 17.80
CA ALA A 5 -3.48 -14.36 18.67
C ALA A 5 -3.16 -15.67 17.95
N GLY A 6 -2.21 -15.63 17.05
CA GLY A 6 -1.64 -16.78 16.38
C GLY A 6 -0.23 -16.39 15.94
N SER A 7 0.71 -17.30 16.01
CA SER A 7 2.10 -17.14 15.57
C SER A 7 2.21 -17.02 14.04
N GLY A 8 1.27 -16.29 13.42
CA GLY A 8 1.24 -15.96 12.01
C GLY A 8 2.32 -14.94 11.69
N MET A 9 3.07 -15.17 10.61
CA MET A 9 4.13 -14.28 10.18
C MET A 9 3.55 -13.00 9.61
N SER A 10 4.02 -11.87 10.16
CA SER A 10 3.61 -10.53 9.77
C SER A 10 4.36 -10.06 8.51
N LEU A 11 3.65 -9.38 7.59
CA LEU A 11 4.24 -8.62 6.47
C LEU A 11 5.05 -7.41 6.97
N VAL A 12 4.99 -7.14 8.25
CA VAL A 12 5.64 -5.99 8.90
C VAL A 12 6.63 -6.52 9.93
N PRO A 13 7.90 -6.10 9.91
CA PRO A 13 8.89 -6.52 10.91
C PRO A 13 8.45 -6.20 12.35
N PRO A 14 8.93 -6.95 13.35
CA PRO A 14 8.63 -6.66 14.75
C PRO A 14 8.95 -5.21 15.13
N SER A 15 8.10 -4.60 15.96
CA SER A 15 8.20 -3.19 16.39
C SER A 15 8.18 -2.16 15.26
N THR A 16 7.66 -2.53 14.08
CA THR A 16 7.50 -1.61 12.96
C THR A 16 6.03 -1.45 12.56
N VAL A 17 5.76 -0.38 11.81
CA VAL A 17 4.48 -0.09 11.14
C VAL A 17 4.77 0.18 9.67
N ALA A 18 4.04 -0.44 8.77
CA ALA A 18 4.17 -0.13 7.36
C ALA A 18 3.34 1.10 6.98
N LEU A 19 4.01 2.13 6.46
CA LEU A 19 3.34 3.23 5.77
C LEU A 19 3.19 2.86 4.30
N SER A 20 2.00 2.99 3.74
CA SER A 20 1.74 2.68 2.34
C SER A 20 0.90 3.75 1.65
N PHE A 21 1.18 3.96 0.38
CA PHE A 21 0.53 4.95 -0.48
C PHE A 21 0.05 4.29 -1.75
N ASP A 22 -1.20 4.58 -2.14
CA ASP A 22 -1.84 4.08 -3.34
C ASP A 22 -2.11 5.21 -4.35
N ASP A 23 -2.48 4.87 -5.58
CA ASP A 23 -2.93 5.74 -6.68
C ASP A 23 -1.86 6.61 -7.35
N GLY A 24 -0.63 6.65 -6.83
CA GLY A 24 0.50 7.31 -7.48
C GLY A 24 1.12 6.50 -8.63
N PRO A 25 2.24 6.99 -9.22
CA PRO A 25 2.88 8.25 -8.88
C PRO A 25 2.17 9.46 -9.46
N ASP A 26 2.03 10.51 -8.66
CA ASP A 26 1.58 11.82 -9.10
C ASP A 26 2.79 12.78 -9.22
N PRO A 27 2.95 13.56 -10.31
CA PRO A 27 4.14 14.39 -10.52
C PRO A 27 4.26 15.55 -9.53
N VAL A 28 3.18 15.90 -8.81
CA VAL A 28 3.16 16.97 -7.81
C VAL A 28 3.19 16.40 -6.39
N TRP A 29 2.35 15.40 -6.11
CA TRP A 29 2.11 14.95 -4.74
C TRP A 29 3.12 13.91 -4.27
N THR A 30 3.48 12.95 -5.12
CA THR A 30 4.49 11.94 -4.76
C THR A 30 5.82 12.56 -4.34
N PRO A 31 6.40 13.55 -5.07
CA PRO A 31 7.62 14.24 -4.62
C PRO A 31 7.48 14.93 -3.25
N ARG A 32 6.31 15.48 -2.93
CA ARG A 32 6.04 16.13 -1.64
C ARG A 32 5.95 15.11 -0.50
N VAL A 33 5.33 13.95 -0.76
CA VAL A 33 5.32 12.81 0.18
C VAL A 33 6.74 12.31 0.42
N LEU A 34 7.54 12.14 -0.63
CA LEU A 34 8.95 11.74 -0.52
C LEU A 34 9.77 12.73 0.32
N ASP A 35 9.53 14.04 0.15
CA ASP A 35 10.20 15.05 0.95
C ASP A 35 9.81 15.00 2.43
N ALA A 36 8.54 14.76 2.77
CA ALA A 36 8.08 14.55 4.14
C ALA A 36 8.70 13.28 4.77
N LEU A 37 8.74 12.17 4.01
CA LEU A 37 9.40 10.93 4.42
C LEU A 37 10.91 11.13 4.63
N ARG A 38 11.58 11.87 3.74
CA ARG A 38 13.00 12.22 3.85
C ARG A 38 13.29 13.04 5.12
N ARG A 39 12.49 14.06 5.41
CA ARG A 39 12.63 14.89 6.64
C ARG A 39 12.52 14.04 7.91
N THR A 40 11.65 13.07 7.90
CA THR A 40 11.45 12.15 9.03
C THR A 40 12.38 10.93 8.99
N LYS A 41 13.17 10.73 7.93
CA LYS A 41 13.98 9.52 7.70
C LYS A 41 13.15 8.23 7.74
N ALA A 42 11.88 8.31 7.40
CA ALA A 42 10.98 7.17 7.33
C ALA A 42 11.03 6.52 5.93
N ARG A 43 10.73 5.22 5.88
CA ARG A 43 10.56 4.47 4.63
C ARG A 43 9.14 3.95 4.50
N ALA A 44 8.67 3.82 3.27
CA ALA A 44 7.30 3.44 2.95
C ALA A 44 7.23 2.51 1.73
N THR A 45 6.03 2.03 1.43
CA THR A 45 5.70 1.26 0.23
C THR A 45 4.72 2.07 -0.63
N PHE A 46 4.98 2.14 -1.93
CA PHE A 46 4.12 2.81 -2.91
C PHE A 46 3.52 1.77 -3.85
N PHE A 47 2.19 1.66 -3.84
CA PHE A 47 1.44 0.82 -4.77
C PHE A 47 1.04 1.67 -5.97
N VAL A 48 1.78 1.52 -7.04
CA VAL A 48 1.68 2.43 -8.19
C VAL A 48 0.70 1.95 -9.25
N VAL A 49 0.00 2.89 -9.86
CA VAL A 49 -0.77 2.69 -11.09
C VAL A 49 0.23 2.61 -12.25
N ALA A 50 0.34 1.46 -12.89
CA ALA A 50 1.43 1.16 -13.83
C ALA A 50 1.50 2.12 -15.04
N PRO A 51 0.40 2.56 -15.67
CA PRO A 51 0.44 3.61 -16.69
C PRO A 51 1.02 4.93 -16.19
N LEU A 52 0.66 5.39 -14.96
CA LEU A 52 1.21 6.61 -14.38
C LEU A 52 2.71 6.46 -14.07
N ALA A 53 3.12 5.26 -13.65
CA ALA A 53 4.54 4.97 -13.46
C ALA A 53 5.34 5.11 -14.77
N LEU A 54 4.78 4.66 -15.90
CA LEU A 54 5.38 4.81 -17.21
C LEU A 54 5.38 6.27 -17.70
N GLU A 55 4.34 7.05 -17.37
CA GLU A 55 4.24 8.48 -17.69
C GLU A 55 5.24 9.31 -16.87
N HIS A 56 5.51 8.90 -15.62
CA HIS A 56 6.38 9.62 -14.68
C HIS A 56 7.57 8.79 -14.18
N PRO A 57 8.43 8.25 -15.07
CA PRO A 57 9.50 7.33 -14.70
C PRO A 57 10.53 7.95 -13.75
N GLY A 58 10.75 9.26 -13.83
CA GLY A 58 11.64 9.98 -12.91
C GLY A 58 11.11 10.01 -11.48
N VAL A 59 9.78 10.04 -11.28
CA VAL A 59 9.18 9.96 -9.95
C VAL A 59 9.34 8.55 -9.37
N VAL A 60 9.14 7.52 -10.20
CA VAL A 60 9.37 6.12 -9.79
C VAL A 60 10.83 5.88 -9.40
N SER A 61 11.77 6.43 -10.17
CA SER A 61 13.21 6.37 -9.85
C SER A 61 13.49 7.02 -8.49
N ALA A 62 12.91 8.22 -8.25
CA ALA A 62 13.07 8.92 -6.97
C ALA A 62 12.52 8.13 -5.77
N ILE A 63 11.38 7.42 -5.92
CA ILE A 63 10.85 6.53 -4.89
C ILE A 63 11.89 5.44 -4.56
N SER A 64 12.40 4.75 -5.58
CA SER A 64 13.34 3.64 -5.43
C SER A 64 14.69 4.10 -4.87
N GLU A 65 15.26 5.20 -5.38
CA GLU A 65 16.54 5.77 -4.94
C GLU A 65 16.51 6.25 -3.49
N ALA A 66 15.33 6.71 -3.02
CA ALA A 66 15.13 7.07 -1.61
C ALA A 66 14.96 5.83 -0.69
N GLY A 67 15.02 4.61 -1.24
CA GLY A 67 14.94 3.36 -0.49
C GLY A 67 13.52 2.97 -0.06
N HIS A 68 12.52 3.49 -0.72
CA HIS A 68 11.13 3.05 -0.60
C HIS A 68 10.87 1.83 -1.50
N ALA A 69 9.85 1.04 -1.18
CA ALA A 69 9.39 -0.04 -2.06
C ALA A 69 8.39 0.49 -3.09
N VAL A 70 8.51 0.01 -4.34
CA VAL A 70 7.54 0.24 -5.41
C VAL A 70 6.87 -1.08 -5.72
N GLU A 71 5.56 -1.13 -5.54
CA GLU A 71 4.74 -2.32 -5.67
C GLU A 71 3.56 -2.07 -6.62
N PHE A 72 2.84 -3.12 -7.01
CA PHE A 72 1.80 -3.02 -8.02
C PHE A 72 0.43 -2.67 -7.43
N HIS A 73 -0.28 -1.69 -8.04
CA HIS A 73 -1.67 -1.39 -7.74
C HIS A 73 -2.60 -1.90 -8.84
N CYS A 74 -2.55 -1.31 -10.03
CA CYS A 74 -3.37 -1.68 -11.19
C CYS A 74 -2.84 -1.04 -12.49
N VAL A 75 -3.42 -1.44 -13.62
CA VAL A 75 -3.44 -0.66 -14.86
C VAL A 75 -4.71 0.17 -14.90
N ASN A 76 -5.86 -0.49 -14.73
CA ASN A 76 -7.17 0.14 -14.68
C ASN A 76 -7.72 0.08 -13.25
N HIS A 77 -8.04 1.24 -12.69
CA HIS A 77 -8.55 1.32 -11.32
C HIS A 77 -10.02 0.90 -11.28
N VAL A 78 -10.28 -0.43 -11.41
CA VAL A 78 -11.61 -1.05 -11.42
C VAL A 78 -11.68 -2.12 -10.34
N ARG A 79 -12.83 -2.20 -9.63
CA ARG A 79 -13.05 -3.25 -8.62
C ARG A 79 -13.04 -4.63 -9.28
N HIS A 80 -12.30 -5.59 -8.72
CA HIS A 80 -12.21 -6.94 -9.26
C HIS A 80 -13.56 -7.65 -9.35
N THR A 81 -14.51 -7.32 -8.47
CA THR A 81 -15.89 -7.83 -8.53
C THR A 81 -16.68 -7.34 -9.75
N HIS A 82 -16.20 -6.35 -10.48
CA HIS A 82 -16.81 -5.86 -11.72
C HIS A 82 -16.08 -6.37 -12.98
N LEU A 83 -15.06 -7.19 -12.81
CA LEU A 83 -14.26 -7.77 -13.88
C LEU A 83 -14.39 -9.29 -13.89
N SER A 84 -14.18 -9.92 -15.03
CA SER A 84 -13.96 -11.36 -15.12
C SER A 84 -12.52 -11.70 -14.67
N ARG A 85 -12.26 -12.97 -14.32
CA ARG A 85 -10.91 -13.46 -14.03
C ARG A 85 -9.92 -13.08 -15.13
N ARG A 86 -10.31 -13.29 -16.39
CA ARG A 86 -9.46 -12.99 -17.55
C ARG A 86 -9.07 -11.51 -17.64
N GLU A 87 -10.02 -10.60 -17.39
CA GLU A 87 -9.73 -9.16 -17.39
C GLU A 87 -8.76 -8.79 -16.27
N VAL A 88 -8.89 -9.39 -15.08
CA VAL A 88 -7.95 -9.19 -13.97
C VAL A 88 -6.56 -9.74 -14.32
N GLU A 89 -6.47 -10.92 -14.95
CA GLU A 89 -5.20 -11.50 -15.43
C GLU A 89 -4.54 -10.62 -16.50
N GLU A 90 -5.33 -10.07 -17.42
CA GLU A 90 -4.82 -9.17 -18.48
C GLU A 90 -4.31 -7.86 -17.89
N ASP A 91 -5.05 -7.23 -16.96
CA ASP A 91 -4.63 -6.02 -16.23
C ASP A 91 -3.32 -6.26 -15.46
N THR A 92 -3.26 -7.37 -14.71
CA THR A 92 -2.06 -7.73 -13.93
C THR A 92 -0.85 -7.97 -14.83
N ARG A 93 -1.01 -8.75 -15.90
CA ARG A 93 0.07 -9.05 -16.85
C ARG A 93 0.62 -7.78 -17.48
N GLU A 94 -0.27 -6.89 -17.94
CA GLU A 94 0.13 -5.62 -18.54
C GLU A 94 0.81 -4.72 -17.52
N GLY A 95 0.26 -4.58 -16.31
CA GLY A 95 0.87 -3.77 -15.25
C GLY A 95 2.28 -4.23 -14.90
N LEU A 96 2.48 -5.53 -14.72
CA LEU A 96 3.81 -6.10 -14.46
C LEU A 96 4.76 -5.91 -15.64
N ARG A 97 4.28 -5.98 -16.87
CA ARG A 97 5.08 -5.71 -18.07
C ARG A 97 5.57 -4.26 -18.08
N LEU A 98 4.68 -3.30 -17.80
CA LEU A 98 5.02 -1.88 -17.75
C LEU A 98 6.04 -1.60 -16.64
N LEU A 99 5.83 -2.10 -15.43
CA LEU A 99 6.74 -1.88 -14.31
C LEU A 99 8.11 -2.53 -14.55
N ARG A 100 8.16 -3.72 -15.12
CA ARG A 100 9.43 -4.36 -15.52
C ARG A 100 10.22 -3.55 -16.54
N SER A 101 9.56 -2.84 -17.46
CA SER A 101 10.25 -1.97 -18.42
C SER A 101 10.94 -0.77 -17.76
N LEU A 102 10.53 -0.44 -16.51
CA LEU A 102 11.17 0.57 -15.66
C LEU A 102 12.19 -0.04 -14.68
N GLY A 103 12.49 -1.33 -14.79
CA GLY A 103 13.39 -2.03 -13.86
C GLY A 103 12.76 -2.40 -12.52
N ILE A 104 11.44 -2.25 -12.38
CA ILE A 104 10.70 -2.57 -11.16
C ILE A 104 10.17 -4.00 -11.25
N THR A 105 10.40 -4.78 -10.19
CA THR A 105 9.85 -6.14 -10.04
C THR A 105 9.01 -6.17 -8.78
N PRO A 106 7.70 -5.90 -8.87
CA PRO A 106 6.80 -5.93 -7.72
C PRO A 106 6.74 -7.33 -7.11
N ARG A 107 6.60 -7.37 -5.80
CA ARG A 107 6.37 -8.60 -5.02
C ARG A 107 5.02 -8.60 -4.35
N PHE A 108 4.43 -7.41 -4.22
CA PHE A 108 3.11 -7.22 -3.65
C PHE A 108 2.15 -6.61 -4.66
N TRP A 109 0.88 -6.97 -4.48
CA TRP A 109 -0.23 -6.39 -5.19
C TRP A 109 -1.29 -5.90 -4.20
N ARG A 110 -1.71 -4.67 -4.34
CA ARG A 110 -2.88 -4.16 -3.65
C ARG A 110 -3.96 -3.87 -4.68
N PRO A 111 -5.00 -4.73 -4.78
CA PRO A 111 -6.12 -4.51 -5.68
C PRO A 111 -6.87 -3.22 -5.36
N PRO A 112 -7.44 -2.53 -6.39
CA PRO A 112 -8.23 -1.32 -6.20
C PRO A 112 -9.32 -1.46 -5.13
N TRP A 113 -9.44 -0.47 -4.25
CA TRP A 113 -10.33 -0.45 -3.07
C TRP A 113 -10.14 -1.62 -2.09
N GLY A 114 -9.14 -2.47 -2.25
CA GLY A 114 -9.00 -3.72 -1.48
C GLY A 114 -10.14 -4.70 -1.69
N VAL A 115 -10.89 -4.56 -2.79
CA VAL A 115 -12.04 -5.43 -3.10
C VAL A 115 -11.58 -6.61 -3.95
N LEU A 116 -11.68 -7.80 -3.36
CA LEU A 116 -11.28 -9.05 -4.00
C LEU A 116 -12.50 -9.74 -4.64
N ALA A 117 -12.29 -10.31 -5.83
CA ALA A 117 -13.17 -11.30 -6.42
C ALA A 117 -12.72 -12.71 -5.97
N PRO A 118 -13.58 -13.74 -6.10
CA PRO A 118 -13.24 -15.10 -5.64
C PRO A 118 -11.96 -15.70 -6.25
N TRP A 119 -11.53 -15.18 -7.39
CA TRP A 119 -10.32 -15.63 -8.12
C TRP A 119 -9.11 -14.71 -7.94
N THR A 120 -9.23 -13.58 -7.22
CA THR A 120 -8.13 -12.62 -7.10
C THR A 120 -6.89 -13.22 -6.44
N GLU A 121 -7.06 -14.06 -5.42
CA GLU A 121 -5.96 -14.71 -4.72
C GLU A 121 -5.22 -15.66 -5.65
N GLU A 122 -5.96 -16.51 -6.40
CA GLU A 122 -5.37 -17.44 -7.38
C GLU A 122 -4.58 -16.68 -8.47
N VAL A 123 -5.14 -15.55 -8.97
CA VAL A 123 -4.44 -14.71 -9.95
C VAL A 123 -3.16 -14.14 -9.35
N ALA A 124 -3.18 -13.66 -8.11
CA ALA A 124 -1.97 -13.16 -7.44
C ALA A 124 -0.89 -14.26 -7.35
N GLU A 125 -1.27 -15.50 -6.98
CA GLU A 125 -0.38 -16.65 -6.92
C GLU A 125 0.22 -16.99 -8.29
N ASP A 126 -0.62 -17.03 -9.36
CA ASP A 126 -0.20 -17.30 -10.74
C ASP A 126 0.87 -16.32 -11.24
N PHE A 127 0.83 -15.07 -10.75
CA PHE A 127 1.82 -14.03 -11.07
C PHE A 127 2.96 -13.90 -10.04
N GLY A 128 2.96 -14.70 -8.98
CA GLY A 128 3.97 -14.68 -7.92
C GLY A 128 3.91 -13.44 -7.03
N LEU A 129 2.71 -12.87 -6.86
CA LEU A 129 2.45 -11.67 -6.07
C LEU A 129 1.80 -12.03 -4.73
N GLY A 130 2.26 -11.39 -3.65
CA GLY A 130 1.55 -11.40 -2.38
C GLY A 130 0.48 -10.29 -2.36
N LEU A 131 -0.73 -10.60 -1.89
CA LEU A 131 -1.72 -9.56 -1.64
C LEU A 131 -1.35 -8.75 -0.40
N ALA A 132 -1.48 -7.41 -0.49
CA ALA A 132 -1.12 -6.49 0.58
C ALA A 132 -2.35 -5.69 1.05
N PRO A 133 -3.14 -6.21 2.00
CA PRO A 133 -4.22 -5.44 2.62
C PRO A 133 -3.65 -4.33 3.51
N TRP A 134 -4.55 -3.58 4.13
CA TRP A 134 -4.22 -2.64 5.21
C TRP A 134 -5.06 -2.95 6.44
N SER A 135 -4.58 -2.51 7.60
CA SER A 135 -5.29 -2.65 8.87
C SER A 135 -5.79 -1.31 9.40
N ILE A 136 -5.18 -0.20 8.94
CA ILE A 136 -5.57 1.17 9.31
C ILE A 136 -5.78 1.98 8.03
N ASP A 137 -6.98 2.50 7.83
CA ASP A 137 -7.32 3.43 6.74
C ASP A 137 -7.38 4.85 7.31
N THR A 138 -6.52 5.73 6.84
CA THR A 138 -6.52 7.15 7.23
C THR A 138 -7.73 7.90 6.71
N ARG A 139 -8.35 7.39 5.64
CA ARG A 139 -9.44 8.02 4.90
C ARG A 139 -9.07 9.39 4.35
N ASP A 140 -7.80 9.59 4.03
CA ASP A 140 -7.28 10.84 3.48
C ASP A 140 -7.95 11.24 2.16
N TRP A 141 -8.50 10.27 1.42
CA TRP A 141 -9.32 10.48 0.22
C TRP A 141 -10.60 11.32 0.48
N ARG A 142 -11.05 11.46 1.75
CA ARG A 142 -12.21 12.26 2.12
C ARG A 142 -11.94 13.77 2.16
N GLY A 143 -10.68 14.17 2.33
CA GLY A 143 -10.27 15.56 2.49
C GLY A 143 -10.32 16.05 3.94
N ASP A 144 -10.33 15.13 4.92
CA ASP A 144 -10.19 15.47 6.33
C ASP A 144 -8.78 16.05 6.59
N SER A 145 -8.64 16.93 7.59
CA SER A 145 -7.34 17.51 7.96
C SER A 145 -6.38 16.45 8.52
N ALA A 146 -5.08 16.65 8.37
CA ALA A 146 -4.05 15.77 8.93
C ALA A 146 -4.25 15.52 10.43
N ARG A 147 -4.68 16.56 11.17
CA ARG A 147 -4.98 16.45 12.60
C ARG A 147 -6.18 15.54 12.88
N GLU A 148 -7.23 15.64 12.09
CA GLU A 148 -8.41 14.79 12.24
C GLU A 148 -8.11 13.35 11.87
N MET A 149 -7.39 13.14 10.75
CA MET A 149 -6.94 11.82 10.35
C MET A 149 -6.11 11.16 11.44
N LEU A 150 -5.08 11.85 11.97
CA LEU A 150 -4.24 11.31 13.04
C LEU A 150 -5.07 10.95 14.28
N ARG A 151 -5.94 11.85 14.75
CA ARG A 151 -6.81 11.61 15.91
C ARG A 151 -7.69 10.36 15.74
N ASN A 152 -8.20 10.15 14.53
CA ASN A 152 -9.10 9.03 14.24
C ASN A 152 -8.37 7.68 14.19
N ILE A 153 -7.11 7.65 13.73
CA ILE A 153 -6.33 6.40 13.65
C ILE A 153 -5.48 6.13 14.88
N GLU A 154 -5.16 7.16 15.67
CA GLU A 154 -4.24 7.06 16.82
C GLU A 154 -4.54 5.90 17.79
N PRO A 155 -5.81 5.59 18.14
CA PRO A 155 -6.12 4.47 19.03
C PRO A 155 -5.76 3.08 18.49
N PHE A 156 -5.51 2.98 17.19
CA PHE A 156 -5.24 1.72 16.50
C PHE A 156 -3.77 1.56 16.13
N LEU A 157 -2.95 2.60 16.32
CA LEU A 157 -1.52 2.56 15.99
C LEU A 157 -0.77 1.59 16.93
N GLY A 158 -0.04 0.66 16.34
CA GLY A 158 0.76 -0.32 17.06
C GLY A 158 1.65 -1.14 16.13
N PRO A 159 2.52 -1.98 16.70
CA PRO A 159 3.41 -2.83 15.92
C PRO A 159 2.62 -3.79 15.01
N GLY A 160 3.11 -3.98 13.78
CA GLY A 160 2.52 -4.90 12.82
C GLY A 160 1.41 -4.30 11.95
N GLU A 161 0.98 -3.06 12.24
CA GLU A 161 -0.07 -2.41 11.47
C GLU A 161 0.43 -1.92 10.08
N ILE A 162 -0.50 -1.90 9.13
CA ILE A 162 -0.30 -1.37 7.77
C ILE A 162 -1.24 -0.19 7.59
N VAL A 163 -0.68 1.00 7.43
CA VAL A 163 -1.43 2.25 7.28
C VAL A 163 -1.59 2.59 5.81
N LEU A 164 -2.85 2.73 5.37
CA LEU A 164 -3.22 3.18 4.03
C LEU A 164 -3.31 4.70 3.99
N MET A 165 -2.64 5.26 3.00
CA MET A 165 -2.70 6.65 2.53
C MET A 165 -2.69 6.65 1.00
N HIS A 166 -2.78 7.82 0.38
CA HIS A 166 -2.71 7.94 -1.07
C HIS A 166 -1.84 9.15 -1.46
N ASP A 167 -0.92 8.93 -2.40
CA ASP A 167 -0.08 9.98 -2.99
C ASP A 167 -0.54 10.43 -4.38
N GLY A 168 -1.69 9.89 -4.82
CA GLY A 168 -2.43 10.27 -6.01
C GLY A 168 -3.91 10.54 -5.72
N ILE A 169 -4.65 10.94 -6.75
CA ILE A 169 -6.09 11.17 -6.69
C ILE A 169 -6.78 10.05 -7.48
N GLY A 170 -7.22 9.03 -6.75
CA GLY A 170 -7.94 7.89 -7.33
C GLY A 170 -9.42 8.18 -7.56
N PRO A 171 -10.12 7.29 -8.29
CA PRO A 171 -11.54 7.40 -8.51
C PRO A 171 -12.33 7.35 -7.19
N GLY A 172 -13.23 8.31 -7.00
CA GLY A 172 -14.07 8.42 -5.79
C GLY A 172 -13.45 9.25 -4.66
N ALA A 173 -12.25 9.81 -4.84
CA ALA A 173 -11.69 10.77 -3.91
C ALA A 173 -12.57 12.04 -3.86
N LEU A 174 -12.81 12.54 -2.64
CA LEU A 174 -13.56 13.78 -2.40
C LEU A 174 -12.65 15.00 -2.30
N ARG A 175 -11.34 14.78 -2.18
CA ARG A 175 -10.29 15.80 -2.16
C ARG A 175 -9.79 16.10 -3.56
N THR A 176 -9.17 17.27 -3.73
CA THR A 176 -8.58 17.72 -5.00
C THR A 176 -7.04 17.77 -4.96
N GLY A 177 -6.45 17.45 -3.83
CA GLY A 177 -5.00 17.43 -3.60
C GLY A 177 -4.65 16.48 -2.45
N CYS A 178 -3.35 16.28 -2.22
CA CYS A 178 -2.82 15.43 -1.13
C CYS A 178 -2.10 16.24 -0.04
N GLU A 179 -2.39 17.54 0.08
CA GLU A 179 -1.73 18.43 1.05
C GLU A 179 -1.82 17.88 2.47
N GLU A 180 -3.02 17.44 2.87
CA GLU A 180 -3.27 16.93 4.20
C GLU A 180 -2.63 15.57 4.44
N THR A 181 -2.51 14.74 3.39
CA THR A 181 -1.72 13.48 3.45
C THR A 181 -0.24 13.80 3.67
N VAL A 182 0.32 14.76 2.92
CA VAL A 182 1.71 15.20 3.09
C VAL A 182 1.95 15.71 4.52
N ALA A 183 1.04 16.53 5.06
CA ALA A 183 1.12 17.05 6.42
C ALA A 183 0.97 15.94 7.48
N LEU A 184 0.16 14.91 7.21
CA LEU A 184 -0.02 13.77 8.10
C LEU A 184 1.27 12.97 8.28
N VAL A 185 2.08 12.80 7.24
CA VAL A 185 3.29 11.95 7.29
C VAL A 185 4.19 12.29 8.46
N GLU A 186 4.52 13.56 8.66
CA GLU A 186 5.45 13.97 9.71
C GLU A 186 4.88 13.73 11.11
N THR A 187 3.62 14.08 11.31
CA THR A 187 2.95 13.93 12.61
C THR A 187 2.70 12.45 12.95
N LEU A 188 2.36 11.64 11.95
CA LEU A 188 2.18 10.20 12.08
C LEU A 188 3.50 9.51 12.45
N VAL A 189 4.60 9.82 11.75
CA VAL A 189 5.92 9.25 12.06
C VAL A 189 6.37 9.63 13.47
N ALA A 190 6.19 10.89 13.87
CA ALA A 190 6.51 11.31 15.23
C ALA A 190 5.67 10.56 16.28
N ARG A 191 4.38 10.34 16.00
CA ARG A 191 3.50 9.58 16.89
C ARG A 191 3.90 8.12 16.99
N LEU A 192 4.18 7.46 15.86
CA LEU A 192 4.63 6.06 15.83
C LEU A 192 5.89 5.87 16.68
N ARG A 193 6.89 6.74 16.52
CA ARG A 193 8.13 6.68 17.31
C ARG A 193 7.89 6.88 18.78
N SER A 194 6.95 7.74 19.17
CA SER A 194 6.56 7.91 20.59
C SER A 194 5.92 6.66 21.19
N LEU A 195 5.37 5.78 20.35
CA LEU A 195 4.83 4.46 20.72
C LEU A 195 5.88 3.32 20.62
N GLY A 196 7.12 3.64 20.31
CA GLY A 196 8.19 2.66 20.12
C GLY A 196 8.12 1.90 18.80
N CYS A 197 7.37 2.42 17.81
CA CYS A 197 7.24 1.83 16.49
C CYS A 197 8.06 2.60 15.46
N GLU A 198 8.76 1.90 14.58
CA GLU A 198 9.52 2.51 13.48
C GLU A 198 8.81 2.27 12.14
N PRO A 199 8.64 3.31 11.29
CA PRO A 199 8.11 3.12 9.95
C PRO A 199 9.05 2.29 9.06
N ALA A 200 8.52 1.26 8.39
CA ALA A 200 9.27 0.41 7.47
C ALA A 200 8.44 0.06 6.23
N PRO A 201 9.07 -0.23 5.09
CA PRO A 201 8.36 -0.83 3.96
C PRO A 201 7.79 -2.21 4.32
N LEU A 202 6.78 -2.63 3.59
CA LEU A 202 6.33 -4.02 3.60
C LEU A 202 7.48 -4.95 3.22
N LYS A 203 7.56 -6.08 3.90
CA LYS A 203 8.58 -7.09 3.65
C LYS A 203 7.94 -8.45 3.44
N LEU A 204 8.31 -9.12 2.34
CA LEU A 204 7.95 -10.52 2.20
C LEU A 204 8.66 -11.34 3.29
N PRO A 205 7.98 -12.34 3.82
CA PRO A 205 8.64 -13.38 4.59
C PRO A 205 9.75 -14.03 3.74
N ASP A 206 10.77 -14.52 4.41
CA ASP A 206 11.99 -15.05 3.76
C ASP A 206 11.77 -16.37 2.97
N SER A 207 10.53 -16.93 2.97
CA SER A 207 10.18 -18.11 2.17
C SER A 207 8.77 -18.07 1.56
N PRO A 208 8.54 -18.67 0.36
CA PRO A 208 7.22 -18.75 -0.28
C PRO A 208 6.16 -19.49 0.56
N ALA A 209 6.56 -20.51 1.30
CA ALA A 209 5.66 -21.25 2.20
C ALA A 209 5.09 -20.38 3.31
N GLN A 210 5.80 -19.33 3.67
CA GLN A 210 5.42 -18.37 4.67
C GLN A 210 4.45 -17.31 4.12
N VAL A 211 4.53 -16.98 2.83
CA VAL A 211 3.55 -16.12 2.14
C VAL A 211 2.19 -16.80 2.12
N MET A 212 2.14 -18.09 1.81
CA MET A 212 0.89 -18.87 1.76
C MET A 212 0.20 -18.97 3.13
N ALA A 213 0.96 -19.10 4.21
CA ALA A 213 0.40 -19.15 5.56
C ALA A 213 -0.31 -17.85 5.97
N ILE A 214 0.21 -16.69 5.59
CA ILE A 214 -0.40 -15.38 5.86
C ILE A 214 -1.72 -15.22 5.10
N LEU A 215 -1.77 -15.68 3.85
CA LEU A 215 -2.96 -15.60 2.99
C LEU A 215 -4.09 -16.52 3.48
N SER A 216 -3.76 -17.73 3.98
CA SER A 216 -4.75 -18.69 4.47
C SER A 216 -5.40 -18.30 5.81
N GLU A 217 -4.67 -17.60 6.68
CA GLU A 217 -5.20 -17.16 7.99
C GLU A 217 -6.10 -15.92 7.87
N GLY A 218 -5.91 -15.09 6.84
CA GLY A 218 -6.74 -13.88 6.60
C GLY A 218 -8.17 -14.19 6.13
N ASN A 219 -8.44 -15.39 5.63
CA ASN A 219 -9.73 -15.77 5.04
C ASN A 219 -10.70 -16.46 6.04
N SER A 220 -10.28 -16.80 7.25
CA SER A 220 -11.13 -17.51 8.22
C SER A 220 -12.02 -16.59 9.10
N GLY A 221 -12.08 -15.28 8.83
CA GLY A 221 -12.73 -14.28 9.70
C GLY A 221 -13.81 -13.41 9.07
N ARG A 222 -14.36 -13.76 7.91
CA ARG A 222 -15.44 -12.99 7.26
C ARG A 222 -16.65 -13.89 6.94
N GLU A 223 -17.28 -14.40 7.97
CA GLU A 223 -18.71 -14.72 8.00
C GLU A 223 -19.30 -13.82 9.10
N ASP A 224 -19.97 -12.74 8.68
CA ASP A 224 -21.18 -12.07 9.15
C ASP A 224 -21.23 -10.63 8.63
#